data_7063623eb05e5cc4500c5f600dee6488
#
_entry.id   7063623eb05e5cc4500c5f600dee6488
#
_cell.length_a   1.000
_cell.length_b   1.000
_cell.length_c   1.000
_cell.angle_alpha   90.00
_cell.angle_beta   90.00
_cell.angle_gamma   90.00
#
_symmetry.space_group_name_H-M   'P 1'
#
loop_
_entity.id
_entity.type
_entity.pdbx_description
1 polymer ?
#
loop_
_entity_poly.entity_id
_entity_poly.type
_entity_poly.pdbx_seq_one_letter_code
_entity_poly.pdbx_strand_id
1 'polypeptide(L)'
;MFKKKPTASEVDGVQYRRAKTWQIICYACNALVGMSVYSLIGMASYSASIGYGITTAAVGIILTCTRILDGITDPLLAFVYDRVNTKFGKLRVLLIAGYLIEALALYGMFTGFSSKGMGLVTFTLLYVVYVIGYTTTNMTAQTIPAIMTNDPRQRPTLGVWTTAFNYLVPMVMSMVLNVVLLPKCGGTYNQAFLTSACNITLIVAAIGTLLVCLGVSSYDKPETFVGTKKAEPLKMADIVEVLKHNKPLQCYIASNASDKLAQQVGSQAIINTILGGIIIGNIALGTILTVISMVPSIFFAAFGAKYVGKHGSKKGIVNFTCISMVITAVMVVFFIVIDPKQIGVMGSPAMIIYVLLSLLQNGSNMCITTSNTSYMADAIDFELDRSGRYIPAVVSGTYSLVDKLITSFAAVIATGAVALLGYTATMPQPTDPCTPAIFWMAMVLKFGLPIIGWIITLIAMRSCPLSKEEMVNVQKRIAEKKAAAQSEFFKEQLQ
;
A
#
# COMPACT_ATOMS: atom_id res chain seq x y z
N MET A 1 -23.45 15.26 37.37
CA MET A 1 -23.33 13.78 37.37
C MET A 1 -23.47 13.27 35.95
N PHE A 2 -22.37 13.08 35.24
CA PHE A 2 -22.38 12.61 33.84
C PHE A 2 -22.81 11.14 33.84
N LYS A 3 -24.00 10.84 33.30
CA LYS A 3 -24.44 9.46 33.08
C LYS A 3 -23.43 8.78 32.18
N LYS A 4 -22.73 7.77 32.68
CA LYS A 4 -21.88 6.89 31.93
C LYS A 4 -22.72 6.30 30.78
N LYS A 5 -22.33 6.56 29.51
CA LYS A 5 -23.00 5.93 28.37
C LYS A 5 -22.93 4.40 28.54
N PRO A 6 -24.06 3.68 28.34
CA PRO A 6 -24.07 2.23 28.48
C PRO A 6 -22.99 1.59 27.60
N THR A 7 -22.35 0.55 28.10
CA THR A 7 -21.36 -0.23 27.34
C THR A 7 -22.07 -0.96 26.20
N ALA A 8 -21.34 -1.32 25.14
CA ALA A 8 -21.91 -2.07 24.01
C ALA A 8 -22.53 -3.40 24.46
N SER A 9 -21.94 -4.04 25.48
CA SER A 9 -22.48 -5.28 26.10
C SER A 9 -23.81 -5.09 26.81
N GLU A 10 -24.03 -3.93 27.45
CA GLU A 10 -25.28 -3.62 28.11
C GLU A 10 -26.41 -3.32 27.11
N VAL A 11 -26.09 -2.86 25.91
CA VAL A 11 -27.07 -2.55 24.85
C VAL A 11 -27.46 -3.81 24.06
N ASP A 12 -26.48 -4.65 23.71
CA ASP A 12 -26.66 -5.75 22.77
C ASP A 12 -26.84 -7.12 23.48
N GLY A 13 -26.67 -7.17 24.81
CA GLY A 13 -26.71 -8.42 25.59
C GLY A 13 -25.55 -9.40 25.30
N VAL A 14 -24.54 -8.96 24.51
CA VAL A 14 -23.39 -9.76 24.09
C VAL A 14 -22.14 -9.29 24.82
N GLN A 15 -21.35 -10.20 25.36
CA GLN A 15 -20.06 -9.86 25.95
C GLN A 15 -19.02 -9.62 24.83
N TYR A 16 -18.66 -8.36 24.63
CA TYR A 16 -17.64 -7.97 23.67
C TYR A 16 -16.25 -7.97 24.30
N ARG A 17 -15.29 -8.61 23.61
CA ARG A 17 -13.87 -8.51 23.94
C ARG A 17 -13.33 -7.18 23.42
N ARG A 18 -12.74 -6.36 24.31
CA ARG A 18 -12.18 -5.04 24.00
C ARG A 18 -10.69 -5.00 24.30
N ALA A 19 -9.93 -4.40 23.39
CA ALA A 19 -8.52 -4.11 23.60
C ALA A 19 -8.36 -2.78 24.37
N LYS A 20 -7.31 -2.72 25.20
CA LYS A 20 -6.91 -1.46 25.86
C LYS A 20 -6.25 -0.54 24.82
N THR A 21 -6.36 0.78 24.99
CA THR A 21 -5.81 1.75 24.03
C THR A 21 -4.31 1.55 23.78
N TRP A 22 -3.51 1.27 24.82
CA TRP A 22 -2.09 1.00 24.65
C TRP A 22 -1.81 -0.23 23.80
N GLN A 23 -2.64 -1.27 23.88
CA GLN A 23 -2.52 -2.47 23.06
C GLN A 23 -2.82 -2.18 21.58
N ILE A 24 -3.80 -1.31 21.32
CA ILE A 24 -4.12 -0.83 19.97
C ILE A 24 -2.96 -0.05 19.39
N ILE A 25 -2.33 0.84 20.17
CA ILE A 25 -1.15 1.59 19.76
C ILE A 25 0.02 0.64 19.49
N CYS A 26 0.28 -0.31 20.38
CA CYS A 26 1.32 -1.34 20.17
C CYS A 26 1.07 -2.15 18.88
N TYR A 27 -0.19 -2.49 18.58
CA TYR A 27 -0.51 -3.13 17.31
C TYR A 27 -0.26 -2.19 16.11
N ALA A 28 -0.63 -0.92 16.21
CA ALA A 28 -0.37 0.07 15.16
C ALA A 28 1.14 0.24 14.86
N CYS A 29 2.02 -0.04 15.85
CA CYS A 29 3.46 -0.10 15.65
C CYS A 29 3.91 -1.19 14.66
N ASN A 30 3.00 -2.08 14.19
CA ASN A 30 3.29 -2.96 13.06
C ASN A 30 3.73 -2.18 11.81
N ALA A 31 3.29 -0.94 11.66
CA ALA A 31 3.78 -0.06 10.60
C ALA A 31 5.30 0.19 10.67
N LEU A 32 5.90 0.16 11.88
CA LEU A 32 7.37 0.24 12.02
C LEU A 32 8.07 -0.95 11.35
N VAL A 33 7.44 -2.12 11.32
CA VAL A 33 7.96 -3.28 10.59
C VAL A 33 7.72 -3.11 9.09
N GLY A 34 6.46 -3.11 8.65
CA GLY A 34 6.12 -3.15 7.24
C GLY A 34 6.54 -1.90 6.46
N MET A 35 6.30 -0.69 6.99
CA MET A 35 6.55 0.54 6.26
C MET A 35 8.01 1.01 6.28
N SER A 36 8.79 0.69 7.32
CA SER A 36 10.22 0.97 7.31
C SER A 36 10.95 0.07 6.32
N VAL A 37 10.62 -1.21 6.30
CA VAL A 37 11.14 -2.18 5.33
C VAL A 37 10.71 -1.82 3.90
N TYR A 38 9.45 -1.41 3.71
CA TYR A 38 8.98 -0.91 2.41
C TYR A 38 9.82 0.26 1.89
N SER A 39 10.20 1.19 2.77
CA SER A 39 11.07 2.32 2.42
C SER A 39 12.48 1.87 2.03
N LEU A 40 13.05 0.87 2.70
CA LEU A 40 14.35 0.30 2.38
C LEU A 40 14.32 -0.48 1.05
N ILE A 41 13.32 -1.34 0.86
CA ILE A 41 13.14 -2.14 -0.37
C ILE A 41 12.90 -1.23 -1.58
N GLY A 42 12.34 -0.06 -1.41
CA GLY A 42 12.29 0.95 -2.46
C GLY A 42 13.67 1.30 -3.05
N MET A 43 14.75 1.06 -2.28
CA MET A 43 16.15 1.26 -2.68
C MET A 43 16.85 -0.04 -3.13
N ALA A 44 16.14 -1.16 -3.25
CA ALA A 44 16.71 -2.45 -3.64
C ALA A 44 17.41 -2.39 -5.02
N SER A 45 16.93 -1.53 -5.93
CA SER A 45 17.56 -1.29 -7.22
C SER A 45 18.96 -0.71 -7.08
N TYR A 46 19.18 0.20 -6.14
CA TYR A 46 20.51 0.75 -5.85
C TYR A 46 21.42 -0.31 -5.23
N SER A 47 20.92 -1.10 -4.29
CA SER A 47 21.68 -2.21 -3.70
C SER A 47 22.10 -3.24 -4.75
N ALA A 48 21.19 -3.64 -5.64
CA ALA A 48 21.47 -4.57 -6.72
C ALA A 48 22.55 -4.05 -7.68
N SER A 49 22.50 -2.77 -8.05
CA SER A 49 23.46 -2.14 -8.95
C SER A 49 24.81 -1.92 -8.28
N ILE A 50 24.84 -1.27 -7.10
CA ILE A 50 26.08 -0.86 -6.42
C ILE A 50 26.81 -2.07 -5.80
N GLY A 51 26.06 -2.93 -5.10
CA GLY A 51 26.66 -4.05 -4.37
C GLY A 51 26.90 -5.29 -5.20
N TYR A 52 26.03 -5.58 -6.14
CA TYR A 52 26.03 -6.82 -6.91
C TYR A 52 26.44 -6.63 -8.37
N GLY A 53 26.61 -5.38 -8.85
CA GLY A 53 26.97 -5.08 -10.22
C GLY A 53 25.91 -5.51 -11.26
N ILE A 54 24.64 -5.61 -10.84
CA ILE A 54 23.54 -6.04 -11.70
C ILE A 54 23.11 -4.86 -12.59
N THR A 55 22.95 -5.11 -13.89
CA THR A 55 22.50 -4.08 -14.82
C THR A 55 21.10 -3.60 -14.51
N THR A 56 20.81 -2.32 -14.76
CA THR A 56 19.55 -1.65 -14.43
C THR A 56 18.32 -2.38 -14.96
N ALA A 57 18.39 -2.88 -16.21
CA ALA A 57 17.29 -3.64 -16.81
C ALA A 57 17.06 -4.99 -16.10
N ALA A 58 18.14 -5.71 -15.77
CA ALA A 58 18.05 -7.00 -15.08
C ALA A 58 17.46 -6.84 -13.66
N VAL A 59 17.81 -5.75 -12.96
CA VAL A 59 17.22 -5.42 -11.66
C VAL A 59 15.70 -5.29 -11.75
N GLY A 60 15.19 -4.55 -12.73
CA GLY A 60 13.76 -4.40 -12.95
C GLY A 60 13.04 -5.73 -13.16
N ILE A 61 13.63 -6.62 -13.97
CA ILE A 61 13.09 -7.97 -14.23
C ILE A 61 13.05 -8.78 -12.93
N ILE A 62 14.13 -8.80 -12.14
CA ILE A 62 14.21 -9.53 -10.87
C ILE A 62 13.12 -9.04 -9.91
N LEU A 63 13.02 -7.71 -9.72
CA LEU A 63 12.04 -7.12 -8.82
C LEU A 63 10.60 -7.41 -9.26
N THR A 64 10.36 -7.48 -10.56
CA THR A 64 9.04 -7.85 -11.11
C THR A 64 8.73 -9.32 -10.90
N CYS A 65 9.66 -10.23 -11.28
CA CYS A 65 9.48 -11.67 -11.10
C CYS A 65 9.26 -12.06 -9.64
N THR A 66 10.01 -11.46 -8.72
CA THR A 66 9.88 -11.74 -7.29
C THR A 66 8.55 -11.23 -6.70
N ARG A 67 8.00 -10.11 -7.21
CA ARG A 67 6.66 -9.65 -6.83
C ARG A 67 5.54 -10.55 -7.36
N ILE A 68 5.70 -11.12 -8.54
CA ILE A 68 4.77 -12.14 -9.06
C ILE A 68 4.82 -13.39 -8.18
N LEU A 69 6.02 -13.79 -7.76
CA LEU A 69 6.26 -14.91 -6.86
C LEU A 69 5.60 -14.71 -5.50
N ASP A 70 5.58 -13.48 -4.97
CA ASP A 70 4.87 -13.10 -3.75
C ASP A 70 3.37 -13.47 -3.83
N GLY A 71 2.72 -13.22 -4.97
CA GLY A 71 1.33 -13.64 -5.18
C GLY A 71 1.10 -15.16 -5.15
N ILE A 72 2.12 -15.96 -5.48
CA ILE A 72 2.07 -17.43 -5.44
C ILE A 72 2.40 -17.95 -4.04
N THR A 73 3.31 -17.31 -3.32
CA THR A 73 3.75 -17.73 -1.97
C THR A 73 2.69 -17.46 -0.90
N ASP A 74 1.82 -16.45 -1.08
CA ASP A 74 0.75 -16.12 -0.14
C ASP A 74 -0.12 -17.35 0.25
N PRO A 75 -0.69 -18.15 -0.69
CA PRO A 75 -1.49 -19.33 -0.34
C PRO A 75 -0.67 -20.43 0.34
N LEU A 76 0.60 -20.60 -0.04
CA LEU A 76 1.48 -21.60 0.56
C LEU A 76 1.79 -21.26 2.01
N LEU A 77 2.10 -20.00 2.29
CA LEU A 77 2.37 -19.53 3.65
C LEU A 77 1.11 -19.52 4.53
N ALA A 78 -0.07 -19.27 3.96
CA ALA A 78 -1.34 -19.43 4.67
C ALA A 78 -1.53 -20.87 5.19
N PHE A 79 -1.14 -21.86 4.40
CA PHE A 79 -1.17 -23.26 4.82
C PHE A 79 -0.19 -23.57 5.95
N VAL A 80 1.02 -23.00 5.92
CA VAL A 80 2.00 -23.10 7.01
C VAL A 80 1.48 -22.40 8.26
N TYR A 81 0.94 -21.18 8.08
CA TYR A 81 0.33 -20.41 9.15
C TYR A 81 -0.71 -21.19 9.92
N ASP A 82 -1.58 -21.95 9.25
CA ASP A 82 -2.65 -22.71 9.89
C ASP A 82 -2.15 -23.89 10.72
N ARG A 83 -0.96 -24.40 10.44
CA ARG A 83 -0.34 -25.55 11.16
C ARG A 83 0.48 -25.17 12.38
N VAL A 84 0.90 -23.92 12.47
CA VAL A 84 1.69 -23.46 13.63
C VAL A 84 0.77 -23.33 14.83
N ASN A 85 1.08 -24.10 15.88
CA ASN A 85 0.42 -23.99 17.17
C ASN A 85 1.48 -24.22 18.26
N THR A 86 1.81 -23.20 19.04
CA THR A 86 2.88 -23.27 20.03
C THR A 86 2.40 -22.77 21.40
N LYS A 87 3.09 -23.24 22.45
CA LYS A 87 2.82 -22.80 23.85
C LYS A 87 3.07 -21.30 24.06
N PHE A 88 3.94 -20.68 23.25
CA PHE A 88 4.25 -19.25 23.30
C PHE A 88 3.27 -18.36 22.53
N GLY A 89 2.24 -18.94 21.96
CA GLY A 89 1.31 -18.30 21.04
C GLY A 89 1.66 -18.56 19.57
N LYS A 90 0.69 -18.39 18.72
CA LYS A 90 0.82 -18.57 17.25
C LYS A 90 1.37 -17.32 16.58
N LEU A 91 0.77 -16.17 16.92
CA LEU A 91 1.06 -14.90 16.26
C LEU A 91 2.45 -14.37 16.59
N ARG A 92 2.82 -14.41 17.87
CA ARG A 92 4.14 -13.93 18.32
C ARG A 92 5.29 -14.70 17.70
N VAL A 93 5.16 -16.03 17.66
CA VAL A 93 6.20 -16.90 17.07
C VAL A 93 6.35 -16.62 15.57
N LEU A 94 5.23 -16.48 14.84
CA LEU A 94 5.27 -16.19 13.42
C LEU A 94 5.79 -14.78 13.12
N LEU A 95 5.43 -13.77 13.93
CA LEU A 95 5.96 -12.40 13.76
C LEU A 95 7.47 -12.36 13.98
N ILE A 96 7.98 -13.01 15.03
CA ILE A 96 9.42 -13.04 15.33
C ILE A 96 10.17 -13.85 14.27
N ALA A 97 9.69 -15.04 13.90
CA ALA A 97 10.31 -15.87 12.87
C ALA A 97 10.31 -15.16 11.50
N GLY A 98 9.18 -14.58 11.10
CA GLY A 98 9.08 -13.80 9.86
C GLY A 98 10.04 -12.61 9.86
N TYR A 99 10.09 -11.84 10.94
CA TYR A 99 11.05 -10.74 11.08
C TYR A 99 12.51 -11.21 11.01
N LEU A 100 12.88 -12.33 11.65
CA LEU A 100 14.25 -12.83 11.60
C LEU A 100 14.65 -13.27 10.19
N ILE A 101 13.76 -13.96 9.47
CA ILE A 101 13.99 -14.36 8.08
C ILE A 101 14.16 -13.11 7.20
N GLU A 102 13.27 -12.13 7.35
CA GLU A 102 13.29 -10.86 6.64
C GLU A 102 14.56 -10.07 6.94
N ALA A 103 14.96 -9.96 8.22
CA ALA A 103 16.13 -9.22 8.66
C ALA A 103 17.44 -9.86 8.14
N LEU A 104 17.56 -11.18 8.16
CA LEU A 104 18.73 -11.88 7.61
C LEU A 104 18.86 -11.65 6.11
N ALA A 105 17.76 -11.73 5.37
CA ALA A 105 17.75 -11.48 3.94
C ALA A 105 18.12 -10.04 3.60
N LEU A 106 17.50 -9.06 4.27
CA LEU A 106 17.80 -7.64 4.09
C LEU A 106 19.24 -7.31 4.46
N TYR A 107 19.74 -7.83 5.57
CA TYR A 107 21.13 -7.64 5.96
C TYR A 107 22.07 -8.19 4.88
N GLY A 108 21.82 -9.39 4.35
CA GLY A 108 22.59 -9.95 3.25
C GLY A 108 22.55 -9.08 2.00
N MET A 109 21.35 -8.59 1.62
CA MET A 109 21.17 -7.76 0.43
C MET A 109 21.88 -6.40 0.52
N PHE A 110 21.85 -5.75 1.69
CA PHE A 110 22.28 -4.34 1.81
C PHE A 110 23.66 -4.18 2.48
N THR A 111 24.19 -5.17 3.19
CA THR A 111 25.45 -5.05 3.95
C THR A 111 26.48 -6.15 3.70
N GLY A 112 26.14 -7.39 4.01
CA GLY A 112 27.12 -8.47 4.14
C GLY A 112 27.73 -8.95 2.83
N PHE A 113 26.91 -9.20 1.84
CA PHE A 113 27.31 -9.81 0.57
C PHE A 113 27.46 -8.81 -0.56
N SER A 114 26.82 -7.65 -0.45
CA SER A 114 26.77 -6.66 -1.53
C SER A 114 28.15 -6.16 -1.96
N SER A 115 29.06 -5.93 -1.05
CA SER A 115 30.42 -5.44 -1.32
C SER A 115 31.37 -6.46 -2.01
N LYS A 116 30.94 -7.70 -2.20
CA LYS A 116 31.78 -8.79 -2.71
C LYS A 116 31.51 -9.19 -4.16
N GLY A 117 30.69 -8.41 -4.90
CA GLY A 117 30.40 -8.69 -6.31
C GLY A 117 29.68 -10.04 -6.53
N MET A 118 28.87 -10.49 -5.60
CA MET A 118 28.19 -11.78 -5.65
C MET A 118 26.94 -11.72 -6.55
N GLY A 119 27.01 -11.71 -7.72
CA GLY A 119 26.10 -11.80 -8.85
C GLY A 119 24.57 -11.90 -8.65
N LEU A 120 23.90 -11.88 -9.76
CA LEU A 120 22.44 -11.87 -9.93
C LEU A 120 21.71 -12.98 -9.14
N VAL A 121 22.28 -14.19 -9.11
CA VAL A 121 21.65 -15.35 -8.46
C VAL A 121 21.55 -15.15 -6.95
N THR A 122 22.62 -14.66 -6.31
CA THR A 122 22.63 -14.44 -4.85
C THR A 122 21.64 -13.35 -4.45
N PHE A 123 21.61 -12.23 -5.20
CA PHE A 123 20.62 -11.17 -4.94
C PHE A 123 19.20 -11.68 -5.08
N THR A 124 18.92 -12.45 -6.14
CA THR A 124 17.58 -13.02 -6.37
C THR A 124 17.18 -13.99 -5.24
N LEU A 125 18.07 -14.86 -4.82
CA LEU A 125 17.80 -15.79 -3.70
C LEU A 125 17.52 -15.04 -2.39
N LEU A 126 18.34 -14.04 -2.06
CA LEU A 126 18.11 -13.21 -0.87
C LEU A 126 16.78 -12.47 -0.95
N TYR A 127 16.42 -11.97 -2.14
CA TYR A 127 15.15 -11.29 -2.32
C TYR A 127 13.95 -12.26 -2.15
N VAL A 128 14.05 -13.49 -2.65
CA VAL A 128 13.02 -14.53 -2.42
C VAL A 128 12.89 -14.87 -0.93
N VAL A 129 13.99 -15.00 -0.20
CA VAL A 129 13.97 -15.22 1.25
C VAL A 129 13.33 -14.03 1.98
N TYR A 130 13.65 -12.80 1.56
CA TYR A 130 12.99 -11.60 2.06
C TYR A 130 11.47 -11.65 1.87
N VAL A 131 11.00 -12.02 0.67
CA VAL A 131 9.56 -12.13 0.37
C VAL A 131 8.87 -13.12 1.31
N ILE A 132 9.47 -14.28 1.57
CA ILE A 132 8.91 -15.26 2.52
C ILE A 132 8.79 -14.69 3.94
N GLY A 133 9.81 -13.99 4.42
CA GLY A 133 9.77 -13.31 5.73
C GLY A 133 8.68 -12.24 5.77
N TYR A 134 8.65 -11.34 4.78
CA TYR A 134 7.68 -10.26 4.65
C TYR A 134 6.24 -10.76 4.60
N THR A 135 5.95 -11.77 3.77
CA THR A 135 4.61 -12.35 3.67
C THR A 135 4.19 -12.98 5.00
N THR A 136 5.11 -13.66 5.70
CA THR A 136 4.81 -14.26 7.01
C THR A 136 4.46 -13.20 8.05
N THR A 137 5.20 -12.10 8.14
CA THR A 137 4.91 -10.98 9.06
C THR A 137 3.62 -10.28 8.69
N ASN A 138 3.39 -10.00 7.42
CA ASN A 138 2.21 -9.27 6.92
C ASN A 138 0.92 -10.05 7.13
N MET A 139 0.89 -11.35 6.75
CA MET A 139 -0.28 -12.21 6.97
C MET A 139 -0.61 -12.33 8.46
N THR A 140 0.40 -12.50 9.30
CA THR A 140 0.21 -12.58 10.75
C THR A 140 -0.37 -11.29 11.29
N ALA A 141 0.16 -10.14 10.89
CA ALA A 141 -0.31 -8.83 11.32
C ALA A 141 -1.78 -8.57 10.92
N GLN A 142 -2.21 -9.01 9.75
CA GLN A 142 -3.58 -8.85 9.27
C GLN A 142 -4.62 -9.62 10.09
N THR A 143 -4.23 -10.69 10.77
CA THR A 143 -5.14 -11.49 11.62
C THR A 143 -5.32 -10.92 13.02
N ILE A 144 -4.40 -10.09 13.50
CA ILE A 144 -4.37 -9.54 14.86
C ILE A 144 -5.64 -8.75 15.21
N PRO A 145 -6.18 -7.85 14.38
CA PRO A 145 -7.39 -7.07 14.72
C PRO A 145 -8.59 -7.93 15.09
N ALA A 146 -8.80 -9.04 14.37
CA ALA A 146 -9.91 -9.95 14.61
C ALA A 146 -9.80 -10.66 15.97
N ILE A 147 -8.57 -10.86 16.45
CA ILE A 147 -8.30 -11.53 17.72
C ILE A 147 -8.32 -10.53 18.88
N MET A 148 -7.87 -9.29 18.66
CA MET A 148 -7.83 -8.25 19.69
C MET A 148 -9.22 -7.77 20.12
N THR A 149 -10.14 -7.58 19.16
CA THR A 149 -11.48 -7.08 19.46
C THR A 149 -12.55 -7.64 18.52
N ASN A 150 -13.67 -8.04 19.10
CA ASN A 150 -14.91 -8.35 18.37
C ASN A 150 -15.97 -7.23 18.51
N ASP A 151 -15.67 -6.14 19.24
CA ASP A 151 -16.58 -5.01 19.40
C ASP A 151 -16.64 -4.16 18.12
N PRO A 152 -17.79 -4.10 17.42
CA PRO A 152 -17.95 -3.30 16.20
C PRO A 152 -17.67 -1.81 16.40
N ARG A 153 -17.85 -1.30 17.63
CA ARG A 153 -17.62 0.11 17.97
C ARG A 153 -16.14 0.43 18.19
N GLN A 154 -15.30 -0.57 18.50
CA GLN A 154 -13.88 -0.39 18.72
C GLN A 154 -13.04 -0.64 17.44
N ARG A 155 -13.50 -1.50 16.54
CA ARG A 155 -12.80 -1.82 15.29
C ARG A 155 -12.38 -0.60 14.46
N PRO A 156 -13.23 0.44 14.29
CA PRO A 156 -12.81 1.66 13.59
C PRO A 156 -11.62 2.36 14.26
N THR A 157 -11.50 2.31 15.58
CA THR A 157 -10.37 2.91 16.30
C THR A 157 -9.04 2.24 15.96
N LEU A 158 -9.03 0.90 15.79
CA LEU A 158 -7.82 0.21 15.28
C LEU A 158 -7.45 0.72 13.88
N GLY A 159 -8.45 0.87 13.00
CA GLY A 159 -8.23 1.40 11.66
C GLY A 159 -7.62 2.80 11.65
N VAL A 160 -8.10 3.69 12.51
CA VAL A 160 -7.56 5.07 12.64
C VAL A 160 -6.09 5.04 13.05
N TRP A 161 -5.74 4.28 14.10
CA TRP A 161 -4.36 4.20 14.57
C TRP A 161 -3.42 3.55 13.54
N THR A 162 -3.83 2.45 12.93
CA THR A 162 -3.02 1.79 11.89
C THR A 162 -2.82 2.68 10.68
N THR A 163 -3.85 3.39 10.24
CA THR A 163 -3.73 4.35 9.14
C THR A 163 -2.77 5.48 9.48
N ALA A 164 -2.90 6.08 10.68
CA ALA A 164 -2.00 7.14 11.11
C ALA A 164 -0.53 6.70 11.10
N PHE A 165 -0.23 5.51 11.64
CA PHE A 165 1.14 4.98 11.66
C PHE A 165 1.63 4.58 10.26
N ASN A 166 0.79 4.04 9.39
CA ASN A 166 1.15 3.70 8.02
C ASN A 166 1.55 4.93 7.17
N TYR A 167 1.06 6.11 7.50
CA TYR A 167 1.50 7.37 6.89
C TYR A 167 2.70 7.99 7.61
N LEU A 168 2.70 7.98 8.94
CA LEU A 168 3.74 8.62 9.74
C LEU A 168 5.10 7.92 9.57
N VAL A 169 5.13 6.59 9.58
CA VAL A 169 6.40 5.83 9.54
C VAL A 169 7.19 6.05 8.25
N PRO A 170 6.63 5.87 7.03
CA PRO A 170 7.39 6.11 5.81
C PRO A 170 7.79 7.58 5.66
N MET A 171 6.99 8.51 6.18
CA MET A 171 7.33 9.93 6.22
C MET A 171 8.59 10.18 7.07
N VAL A 172 8.61 9.66 8.29
CA VAL A 172 9.78 9.79 9.20
C VAL A 172 10.99 9.07 8.61
N MET A 173 10.81 7.85 8.07
CA MET A 173 11.89 7.09 7.43
C MET A 173 12.48 7.84 6.23
N SER A 174 11.63 8.42 5.38
CA SER A 174 12.09 9.24 4.25
C SER A 174 12.92 10.45 4.71
N MET A 175 12.50 11.12 5.79
CA MET A 175 13.27 12.24 6.37
C MET A 175 14.60 11.75 6.94
N VAL A 176 14.60 10.66 7.69
CA VAL A 176 15.84 10.10 8.27
C VAL A 176 16.82 9.71 7.15
N LEU A 177 16.35 9.03 6.11
CA LEU A 177 17.22 8.55 5.04
C LEU A 177 17.72 9.68 4.13
N ASN A 178 16.85 10.56 3.65
CA ASN A 178 17.21 11.53 2.62
C ASN A 178 17.70 12.87 3.20
N VAL A 179 17.21 13.28 4.38
CA VAL A 179 17.58 14.58 4.98
C VAL A 179 18.74 14.45 5.95
N VAL A 180 18.80 13.34 6.71
CA VAL A 180 19.83 13.16 7.76
C VAL A 180 20.98 12.28 7.29
N LEU A 181 20.67 11.10 6.71
CA LEU A 181 21.68 10.10 6.40
C LEU A 181 22.40 10.38 5.07
N LEU A 182 21.67 10.73 4.01
CA LEU A 182 22.25 10.92 2.68
C LEU A 182 23.33 12.03 2.65
N PRO A 183 23.16 13.21 3.27
CA PRO A 183 24.21 14.21 3.35
C PRO A 183 25.46 13.72 4.10
N LYS A 184 25.30 12.91 5.15
CA LYS A 184 26.43 12.33 5.91
C LYS A 184 27.23 11.32 5.08
N CYS A 185 26.62 10.73 4.06
CA CYS A 185 27.25 9.78 3.15
C CYS A 185 27.77 10.43 1.85
N GLY A 186 27.92 11.75 1.83
CA GLY A 186 28.47 12.47 0.67
C GLY A 186 27.45 12.87 -0.38
N GLY A 187 26.15 12.83 -0.05
CA GLY A 187 25.05 13.25 -0.95
C GLY A 187 24.73 12.28 -2.09
N THR A 188 25.37 11.11 -2.11
CA THR A 188 25.17 10.07 -3.11
C THR A 188 24.77 8.76 -2.48
N TYR A 189 24.02 7.94 -3.23
CA TYR A 189 23.71 6.57 -2.82
C TYR A 189 24.96 5.71 -3.04
N ASN A 190 25.63 5.39 -1.96
CA ASN A 190 26.81 4.53 -1.94
C ASN A 190 26.61 3.37 -0.94
N GLN A 191 27.56 2.45 -0.89
CA GLN A 191 27.47 1.27 -0.01
C GLN A 191 27.36 1.65 1.47
N ALA A 192 28.04 2.70 1.93
CA ALA A 192 27.97 3.19 3.32
C ALA A 192 26.56 3.69 3.66
N PHE A 193 25.92 4.41 2.74
CA PHE A 193 24.53 4.83 2.88
C PHE A 193 23.59 3.63 2.98
N LEU A 194 23.69 2.66 2.05
CA LEU A 194 22.82 1.48 1.98
C LEU A 194 22.95 0.62 3.27
N THR A 195 24.17 0.42 3.74
CA THR A 195 24.46 -0.30 4.99
C THR A 195 23.85 0.41 6.20
N SER A 196 24.04 1.71 6.31
CA SER A 196 23.48 2.50 7.41
C SER A 196 21.96 2.54 7.38
N ALA A 197 21.35 2.69 6.19
CA ALA A 197 19.91 2.66 6.00
C ALA A 197 19.32 1.30 6.41
N CYS A 198 19.99 0.20 6.04
CA CYS A 198 19.60 -1.14 6.45
C CYS A 198 19.61 -1.29 7.97
N ASN A 199 20.72 -0.92 8.62
CA ASN A 199 20.86 -1.03 10.07
C ASN A 199 19.78 -0.24 10.82
N ILE A 200 19.51 1.00 10.41
CA ILE A 200 18.43 1.82 10.99
C ILE A 200 17.07 1.13 10.80
N THR A 201 16.79 0.65 9.61
CA THR A 201 15.52 -0.02 9.29
C THR A 201 15.35 -1.29 10.13
N LEU A 202 16.36 -2.12 10.25
CA LEU A 202 16.30 -3.36 11.04
C LEU A 202 16.08 -3.07 12.53
N ILE A 203 16.71 -2.04 13.09
CA ILE A 203 16.49 -1.63 14.48
C ILE A 203 15.06 -1.16 14.69
N VAL A 204 14.54 -0.31 13.78
CA VAL A 204 13.16 0.20 13.85
C VAL A 204 12.16 -0.95 13.73
N ALA A 205 12.38 -1.88 12.80
CA ALA A 205 11.54 -3.05 12.62
C ALA A 205 11.60 -4.02 13.83
N ALA A 206 12.77 -4.20 14.45
CA ALA A 206 12.91 -4.98 15.69
C ALA A 206 12.05 -4.38 16.82
N ILE A 207 12.16 -3.07 17.03
CA ILE A 207 11.37 -2.36 18.04
C ILE A 207 9.87 -2.53 17.73
N GLY A 208 9.47 -2.35 16.47
CA GLY A 208 8.09 -2.55 16.03
C GLY A 208 7.58 -3.97 16.34
N THR A 209 8.35 -4.99 15.98
CA THR A 209 8.02 -6.41 16.24
C THR A 209 7.84 -6.68 17.75
N LEU A 210 8.75 -6.18 18.57
CA LEU A 210 8.65 -6.34 20.02
C LEU A 210 7.40 -5.64 20.58
N LEU A 211 7.10 -4.43 20.16
CA LEU A 211 5.91 -3.69 20.60
C LEU A 211 4.62 -4.42 20.20
N VAL A 212 4.52 -4.94 18.97
CA VAL A 212 3.37 -5.72 18.52
C VAL A 212 3.24 -6.99 19.36
N CYS A 213 4.32 -7.73 19.59
CA CYS A 213 4.31 -8.93 20.42
C CYS A 213 3.85 -8.66 21.85
N LEU A 214 4.25 -7.54 22.44
CA LEU A 214 3.79 -7.10 23.76
C LEU A 214 2.29 -6.78 23.76
N GLY A 215 1.82 -6.02 22.76
CA GLY A 215 0.40 -5.64 22.65
C GLY A 215 -0.55 -6.83 22.46
N VAL A 216 -0.08 -7.87 21.75
CA VAL A 216 -0.90 -9.04 21.41
C VAL A 216 -0.78 -10.16 22.44
N SER A 217 0.18 -10.09 23.36
CA SER A 217 0.53 -11.16 24.31
C SER A 217 -0.63 -11.73 25.12
N SER A 218 -1.61 -10.88 25.49
CA SER A 218 -2.80 -11.29 26.26
C SER A 218 -3.87 -12.00 25.42
N TYR A 219 -3.83 -11.88 24.11
CA TYR A 219 -4.82 -12.44 23.17
C TYR A 219 -4.30 -13.67 22.42
N ASP A 220 -2.99 -13.80 22.28
CA ASP A 220 -2.32 -14.87 21.54
C ASP A 220 -2.14 -16.11 22.44
N LYS A 221 -3.28 -16.75 22.75
CA LYS A 221 -3.33 -17.98 23.54
C LYS A 221 -3.88 -19.12 22.68
N PRO A 222 -3.43 -20.38 22.87
CA PRO A 222 -3.95 -21.52 22.13
C PRO A 222 -5.47 -21.65 22.18
N GLU A 223 -6.09 -21.31 23.32
CA GLU A 223 -7.54 -21.36 23.54
C GLU A 223 -8.32 -20.43 22.62
N THR A 224 -7.72 -19.32 22.17
CA THR A 224 -8.36 -18.33 21.30
C THR A 224 -8.62 -18.88 19.89
N PHE A 225 -7.88 -19.91 19.47
CA PHE A 225 -7.96 -20.52 18.14
C PHE A 225 -8.76 -21.83 18.12
N VAL A 226 -9.23 -22.31 19.26
CA VAL A 226 -10.04 -23.53 19.37
C VAL A 226 -11.46 -23.24 18.84
N GLY A 227 -11.96 -24.10 17.98
CA GLY A 227 -13.35 -24.05 17.49
C GLY A 227 -13.59 -23.14 16.28
N THR A 228 -12.57 -22.46 15.75
CA THR A 228 -12.71 -21.74 14.47
C THR A 228 -12.75 -22.76 13.31
N LYS A 229 -13.90 -22.85 12.60
CA LYS A 229 -13.94 -23.56 11.32
C LYS A 229 -12.91 -22.90 10.39
N LYS A 230 -12.07 -23.72 9.74
CA LYS A 230 -11.15 -23.23 8.70
C LYS A 230 -11.99 -22.51 7.64
N ALA A 231 -11.61 -21.28 7.30
CA ALA A 231 -12.16 -20.61 6.14
C ALA A 231 -11.93 -21.50 4.92
N GLU A 232 -12.94 -21.71 4.11
CA GLU A 232 -12.75 -22.45 2.86
C GLU A 232 -11.71 -21.71 2.00
N PRO A 233 -10.71 -22.43 1.46
CA PRO A 233 -9.71 -21.79 0.62
C PRO A 233 -10.38 -21.19 -0.63
N LEU A 234 -9.95 -20.01 -1.03
CA LEU A 234 -10.34 -19.37 -2.28
C LEU A 234 -10.13 -20.34 -3.44
N LYS A 235 -11.20 -20.76 -4.10
CA LYS A 235 -11.12 -21.60 -5.29
C LYS A 235 -10.86 -20.72 -6.51
N MET A 236 -9.88 -21.09 -7.33
CA MET A 236 -9.59 -20.38 -8.59
C MET A 236 -10.82 -20.29 -9.52
N ALA A 237 -11.70 -21.27 -9.47
CA ALA A 237 -12.96 -21.27 -10.21
C ALA A 237 -13.88 -20.10 -9.80
N ASP A 238 -14.00 -19.83 -8.49
CA ASP A 238 -14.81 -18.71 -7.98
C ASP A 238 -14.21 -17.36 -8.41
N ILE A 239 -12.86 -17.23 -8.40
CA ILE A 239 -12.16 -16.03 -8.87
C ILE A 239 -12.47 -15.78 -10.35
N VAL A 240 -12.36 -16.81 -11.19
CA VAL A 240 -12.63 -16.70 -12.64
C VAL A 240 -14.11 -16.37 -12.89
N GLU A 241 -15.03 -16.97 -12.13
CA GLU A 241 -16.47 -16.72 -12.25
C GLU A 241 -16.79 -15.26 -11.93
N VAL A 242 -16.30 -14.76 -10.78
CA VAL A 242 -16.50 -13.35 -10.36
C VAL A 242 -15.86 -12.40 -11.36
N LEU A 243 -14.64 -12.68 -11.82
CA LEU A 243 -13.94 -11.83 -12.79
C LEU A 243 -14.69 -11.74 -14.13
N LYS A 244 -15.32 -12.82 -14.60
CA LYS A 244 -16.07 -12.85 -15.87
C LYS A 244 -17.42 -12.13 -15.78
N HIS A 245 -18.12 -12.23 -14.66
CA HIS A 245 -19.54 -11.85 -14.58
C HIS A 245 -19.80 -10.59 -13.74
N ASN A 246 -18.87 -10.17 -12.88
CA ASN A 246 -19.00 -8.95 -12.11
C ASN A 246 -18.44 -7.75 -12.88
N LYS A 247 -19.26 -7.12 -13.73
CA LYS A 247 -18.86 -5.96 -14.53
C LYS A 247 -18.40 -4.75 -13.70
N PRO A 248 -19.05 -4.37 -12.57
CA PRO A 248 -18.53 -3.37 -11.68
C PRO A 248 -17.11 -3.63 -11.19
N LEU A 249 -16.81 -4.88 -10.81
CA LEU A 249 -15.46 -5.28 -10.38
C LEU A 249 -14.44 -5.19 -11.53
N GLN A 250 -14.80 -5.56 -12.75
CA GLN A 250 -13.93 -5.39 -13.92
C GLN A 250 -13.58 -3.92 -14.13
N CYS A 251 -14.57 -3.02 -14.07
CA CYS A 251 -14.37 -1.59 -14.18
C CYS A 251 -13.49 -1.04 -13.05
N TYR A 252 -13.67 -1.55 -11.83
CA TYR A 252 -12.86 -1.20 -10.67
C TYR A 252 -11.40 -1.64 -10.83
N ILE A 253 -11.18 -2.88 -11.27
CA ILE A 253 -9.84 -3.42 -11.53
C ILE A 253 -9.12 -2.55 -12.57
N ALA A 254 -9.77 -2.28 -13.72
CA ALA A 254 -9.18 -1.45 -14.77
C ALA A 254 -8.83 -0.05 -14.27
N SER A 255 -9.70 0.58 -13.50
CA SER A 255 -9.50 1.90 -12.92
C SER A 255 -8.38 1.90 -11.87
N ASN A 256 -8.52 1.08 -10.83
CA ASN A 256 -7.66 1.19 -9.66
C ASN A 256 -6.27 0.56 -9.89
N ALA A 257 -6.17 -0.52 -10.67
CA ALA A 257 -4.88 -1.12 -10.97
C ALA A 257 -4.02 -0.25 -11.91
N SER A 258 -4.63 0.46 -12.86
CA SER A 258 -3.92 1.41 -13.73
C SER A 258 -3.41 2.62 -12.94
N ASP A 259 -4.22 3.17 -12.03
CA ASP A 259 -3.83 4.27 -11.15
C ASP A 259 -2.71 3.84 -10.18
N LYS A 260 -2.85 2.69 -9.54
CA LYS A 260 -1.82 2.15 -8.65
C LYS A 260 -0.51 1.83 -9.36
N LEU A 261 -0.56 1.28 -10.59
CA LEU A 261 0.65 1.06 -11.37
C LEU A 261 1.41 2.37 -11.57
N ALA A 262 0.71 3.43 -11.99
CA ALA A 262 1.31 4.74 -12.19
C ALA A 262 1.88 5.32 -10.88
N GLN A 263 1.15 5.20 -9.77
CA GLN A 263 1.64 5.60 -8.45
C GLN A 263 2.89 4.82 -8.03
N GLN A 264 2.91 3.50 -8.25
CA GLN A 264 4.04 2.64 -7.92
C GLN A 264 5.29 2.96 -8.76
N VAL A 265 5.13 3.28 -10.05
CA VAL A 265 6.23 3.78 -10.88
C VAL A 265 6.75 5.10 -10.34
N GLY A 266 5.85 6.07 -10.10
CA GLY A 266 6.22 7.40 -9.60
C GLY A 266 6.80 7.41 -8.18
N SER A 267 6.59 6.35 -7.38
CA SER A 267 7.14 6.20 -6.02
C SER A 267 8.49 5.48 -5.97
N GLN A 268 8.98 4.93 -7.10
CA GLN A 268 10.29 4.29 -7.14
C GLN A 268 11.39 5.26 -6.73
N ALA A 269 12.37 4.78 -5.95
CA ALA A 269 13.49 5.61 -5.47
C ALA A 269 14.21 6.30 -6.62
N ILE A 270 14.39 5.61 -7.76
CA ILE A 270 15.01 6.14 -8.97
C ILE A 270 14.28 7.40 -9.46
N ILE A 271 12.96 7.37 -9.55
CA ILE A 271 12.16 8.51 -10.05
C ILE A 271 12.21 9.66 -9.07
N ASN A 272 12.17 9.39 -7.77
CA ASN A 272 12.30 10.41 -6.73
C ASN A 272 13.70 11.03 -6.71
N THR A 273 14.75 10.23 -6.99
CA THR A 273 16.13 10.72 -7.14
C THR A 273 16.26 11.66 -8.34
N ILE A 274 15.68 11.28 -9.49
CA ILE A 274 15.70 12.13 -10.67
C ILE A 274 14.95 13.44 -10.40
N LEU A 275 13.74 13.39 -9.86
CA LEU A 275 12.94 14.59 -9.62
C LEU A 275 13.54 15.48 -8.54
N GLY A 276 13.85 14.93 -7.36
CA GLY A 276 14.33 15.69 -6.21
C GLY A 276 15.81 16.06 -6.28
N GLY A 277 16.65 15.10 -6.74
CA GLY A 277 18.11 15.29 -6.82
C GLY A 277 18.56 16.00 -8.08
N ILE A 278 18.17 15.47 -9.25
CA ILE A 278 18.70 15.95 -10.54
C ILE A 278 17.95 17.19 -11.03
N ILE A 279 16.61 17.16 -11.03
CA ILE A 279 15.78 18.23 -11.62
C ILE A 279 15.64 19.41 -10.65
N ILE A 280 15.22 19.16 -9.41
CA ILE A 280 15.10 20.21 -8.37
C ILE A 280 16.47 20.59 -7.81
N GLY A 281 17.45 19.66 -7.81
CA GLY A 281 18.81 19.90 -7.34
C GLY A 281 18.96 19.85 -5.82
N ASN A 282 17.91 19.46 -5.07
CA ASN A 282 17.95 19.35 -3.60
C ASN A 282 16.99 18.26 -3.13
N ILE A 283 17.50 17.03 -3.03
CA ILE A 283 16.68 15.87 -2.65
C ILE A 283 16.16 15.97 -1.22
N ALA A 284 16.92 16.56 -0.30
CA ALA A 284 16.52 16.75 1.09
C ALA A 284 15.30 17.70 1.16
N LEU A 285 15.39 18.85 0.50
CA LEU A 285 14.29 19.80 0.43
C LEU A 285 13.08 19.19 -0.31
N GLY A 286 13.29 18.50 -1.43
CA GLY A 286 12.23 17.80 -2.15
C GLY A 286 11.49 16.80 -1.27
N THR A 287 12.20 16.07 -0.41
CA THR A 287 11.60 15.15 0.58
C THR A 287 10.77 15.92 1.62
N ILE A 288 11.30 17.01 2.17
CA ILE A 288 10.57 17.85 3.14
C ILE A 288 9.29 18.42 2.52
N LEU A 289 9.36 18.93 1.29
CA LEU A 289 8.21 19.49 0.59
C LEU A 289 7.11 18.43 0.33
N THR A 290 7.53 17.19 0.00
CA THR A 290 6.60 16.08 -0.15
C THR A 290 5.88 15.77 1.16
N VAL A 291 6.61 15.75 2.27
CA VAL A 291 6.04 15.53 3.60
C VAL A 291 5.08 16.65 4.00
N ILE A 292 5.48 17.91 3.81
CA ILE A 292 4.64 19.07 4.12
C ILE A 292 3.34 19.06 3.31
N SER A 293 3.38 18.64 2.05
CA SER A 293 2.18 18.55 1.20
C SER A 293 1.29 17.35 1.53
N MET A 294 1.85 16.28 2.08
CA MET A 294 1.12 15.05 2.36
C MET A 294 0.28 15.13 3.65
N VAL A 295 0.83 15.73 4.72
CA VAL A 295 0.15 15.77 6.03
C VAL A 295 -1.22 16.45 5.98
N PRO A 296 -1.37 17.66 5.42
CA PRO A 296 -2.69 18.30 5.31
C PRO A 296 -3.63 17.56 4.36
N SER A 297 -3.12 16.80 3.40
CA SER A 297 -3.96 16.06 2.43
C SER A 297 -4.85 15.01 3.09
N ILE A 298 -4.52 14.54 4.28
CA ILE A 298 -5.34 13.59 5.05
C ILE A 298 -6.73 14.17 5.35
N PHE A 299 -6.84 15.48 5.57
CA PHE A 299 -8.14 16.13 5.79
C PHE A 299 -9.06 16.05 4.56
N PHE A 300 -8.49 15.96 3.36
CA PHE A 300 -9.24 15.78 2.12
C PHE A 300 -9.94 14.42 2.07
N ALA A 301 -9.43 13.39 2.77
CA ALA A 301 -10.12 12.10 2.87
C ALA A 301 -11.51 12.23 3.50
N ALA A 302 -11.65 13.06 4.54
CA ALA A 302 -12.94 13.33 5.17
C ALA A 302 -13.88 14.09 4.23
N PHE A 303 -13.36 15.04 3.46
CA PHE A 303 -14.12 15.73 2.41
C PHE A 303 -14.58 14.75 1.32
N GLY A 304 -13.69 13.89 0.84
CA GLY A 304 -13.98 12.84 -0.13
C GLY A 304 -15.09 11.90 0.36
N ALA A 305 -15.00 11.44 1.63
CA ALA A 305 -16.02 10.58 2.23
C ALA A 305 -17.41 11.24 2.26
N LYS A 306 -17.47 12.53 2.66
CA LYS A 306 -18.71 13.29 2.66
C LYS A 306 -19.28 13.47 1.24
N TYR A 307 -18.42 13.74 0.27
CA TYR A 307 -18.80 13.86 -1.13
C TYR A 307 -19.38 12.56 -1.69
N VAL A 308 -18.69 11.43 -1.45
CA VAL A 308 -19.11 10.09 -1.88
C VAL A 308 -20.46 9.71 -1.26
N GLY A 309 -20.64 9.96 0.04
CA GLY A 309 -21.93 9.73 0.72
C GLY A 309 -23.09 10.48 0.07
N LYS A 310 -22.84 11.69 -0.43
CA LYS A 310 -23.87 12.52 -1.10
C LYS A 310 -24.10 12.14 -2.56
N HIS A 311 -23.07 11.83 -3.32
CA HIS A 311 -23.14 11.69 -4.79
C HIS A 311 -22.91 10.28 -5.32
N GLY A 312 -22.47 9.34 -4.46
CA GLY A 312 -22.11 7.96 -4.81
C GLY A 312 -20.63 7.80 -5.16
N SER A 313 -20.13 6.56 -5.02
CA SER A 313 -18.73 6.19 -5.18
C SER A 313 -18.23 6.42 -6.62
N LYS A 314 -19.00 6.03 -7.64
CA LYS A 314 -18.67 6.22 -9.05
C LYS A 314 -18.47 7.71 -9.41
N LYS A 315 -19.38 8.59 -9.00
CA LYS A 315 -19.24 10.05 -9.25
C LYS A 315 -18.03 10.61 -8.49
N GLY A 316 -17.75 10.08 -7.29
CA GLY A 316 -16.54 10.43 -6.54
C GLY A 316 -15.27 10.12 -7.33
N ILE A 317 -15.13 8.89 -7.82
CA ILE A 317 -13.98 8.48 -8.63
C ILE A 317 -13.83 9.39 -9.85
N VAL A 318 -14.88 9.56 -10.66
CA VAL A 318 -14.83 10.35 -11.91
C VAL A 318 -14.41 11.78 -11.64
N ASN A 319 -15.07 12.47 -10.71
CA ASN A 319 -14.86 13.90 -10.50
C ASN A 319 -13.48 14.20 -9.90
N PHE A 320 -13.04 13.41 -8.91
CA PHE A 320 -11.71 13.61 -8.32
C PHE A 320 -10.59 13.19 -9.29
N THR A 321 -10.82 12.22 -10.16
CA THR A 321 -9.89 11.88 -11.25
C THR A 321 -9.75 13.03 -12.24
N CYS A 322 -10.85 13.68 -12.66
CA CYS A 322 -10.78 14.86 -13.51
C CYS A 322 -10.02 16.01 -12.84
N ILE A 323 -10.28 16.26 -11.56
CA ILE A 323 -9.55 17.28 -10.78
C ILE A 323 -8.06 16.95 -10.73
N SER A 324 -7.68 15.71 -10.43
CA SER A 324 -6.29 15.26 -10.42
C SER A 324 -5.60 15.43 -11.77
N MET A 325 -6.29 15.13 -12.88
CA MET A 325 -5.77 15.36 -14.23
C MET A 325 -5.45 16.83 -14.48
N VAL A 326 -6.37 17.74 -14.13
CA VAL A 326 -6.17 19.19 -14.31
C VAL A 326 -4.98 19.66 -13.47
N ILE A 327 -4.91 19.28 -12.18
CA ILE A 327 -3.81 19.68 -11.30
C ILE A 327 -2.47 19.16 -11.85
N THR A 328 -2.43 17.90 -12.31
CA THR A 328 -1.22 17.32 -12.89
C THR A 328 -0.80 18.00 -14.19
N ALA A 329 -1.75 18.35 -15.05
CA ALA A 329 -1.45 19.13 -16.25
C ALA A 329 -0.86 20.51 -15.90
N VAL A 330 -1.43 21.21 -14.91
CA VAL A 330 -0.87 22.46 -14.39
C VAL A 330 0.54 22.25 -13.81
N MET A 331 0.76 21.14 -13.10
CA MET A 331 2.09 20.81 -12.56
C MET A 331 3.12 20.62 -13.69
N VAL A 332 2.77 19.92 -14.76
CA VAL A 332 3.66 19.76 -15.93
C VAL A 332 3.99 21.11 -16.56
N VAL A 333 2.98 21.95 -16.80
CA VAL A 333 3.19 23.31 -17.32
C VAL A 333 4.09 24.12 -16.40
N PHE A 334 3.89 24.02 -15.10
CA PHE A 334 4.73 24.67 -14.09
C PHE A 334 6.22 24.27 -14.21
N PHE A 335 6.52 22.97 -14.36
CA PHE A 335 7.90 22.48 -14.55
C PHE A 335 8.51 22.89 -15.89
N ILE A 336 7.71 23.17 -16.92
CA ILE A 336 8.18 23.64 -18.23
C ILE A 336 8.49 25.15 -18.22
N VAL A 337 7.64 25.95 -17.54
CA VAL A 337 7.70 27.42 -17.57
C VAL A 337 8.70 27.96 -16.55
N ILE A 338 8.81 27.32 -15.38
CA ILE A 338 9.67 27.78 -14.28
C ILE A 338 10.91 26.89 -14.22
N ASP A 339 12.09 27.50 -14.03
CA ASP A 339 13.31 26.72 -13.76
C ASP A 339 13.12 25.88 -12.49
N PRO A 340 13.12 24.53 -12.59
CA PRO A 340 12.86 23.65 -11.46
C PRO A 340 13.88 23.83 -10.31
N LYS A 341 15.07 24.30 -10.57
CA LYS A 341 16.09 24.58 -9.54
C LYS A 341 15.64 25.65 -8.56
N GLN A 342 14.73 26.56 -8.97
CA GLN A 342 14.16 27.56 -8.06
C GLN A 342 13.28 26.93 -6.98
N ILE A 343 12.71 25.73 -7.24
CA ILE A 343 11.96 24.96 -6.23
C ILE A 343 12.91 24.53 -5.09
N GLY A 344 14.17 24.25 -5.42
CA GLY A 344 15.24 23.90 -4.48
C GLY A 344 15.73 25.04 -3.60
N VAL A 345 15.25 26.26 -3.81
CA VAL A 345 15.61 27.45 -3.02
C VAL A 345 14.53 27.70 -1.97
N MET A 346 14.94 27.67 -0.70
CA MET A 346 14.01 27.85 0.42
C MET A 346 13.35 29.24 0.39
N GLY A 347 12.02 29.28 0.48
CA GLY A 347 11.23 30.52 0.48
C GLY A 347 10.98 31.13 -0.90
N SER A 348 11.40 30.49 -2.00
CA SER A 348 11.12 30.98 -3.35
C SER A 348 9.62 30.91 -3.69
N PRO A 349 9.09 31.81 -4.54
CA PRO A 349 7.72 31.70 -5.03
C PRO A 349 7.45 30.36 -5.73
N ALA A 350 8.46 29.83 -6.46
CA ALA A 350 8.38 28.55 -7.13
C ALA A 350 8.18 27.39 -6.13
N MET A 351 8.89 27.41 -4.99
CA MET A 351 8.72 26.43 -3.92
C MET A 351 7.29 26.47 -3.35
N ILE A 352 6.77 27.67 -3.08
CA ILE A 352 5.42 27.83 -2.51
C ILE A 352 4.36 27.28 -3.48
N ILE A 353 4.45 27.62 -4.76
CA ILE A 353 3.53 27.14 -5.80
C ILE A 353 3.62 25.62 -5.91
N TYR A 354 4.83 25.06 -5.91
CA TYR A 354 5.05 23.61 -5.95
C TYR A 354 4.38 22.88 -4.76
N VAL A 355 4.54 23.42 -3.54
CA VAL A 355 3.91 22.86 -2.34
C VAL A 355 2.39 22.92 -2.43
N LEU A 356 1.82 24.03 -2.88
CA LEU A 356 0.37 24.17 -3.04
C LEU A 356 -0.19 23.19 -4.09
N LEU A 357 0.46 23.09 -5.25
CA LEU A 357 0.05 22.13 -6.29
C LEU A 357 0.19 20.68 -5.80
N SER A 358 1.27 20.36 -5.10
CA SER A 358 1.49 19.03 -4.52
C SER A 358 0.47 18.69 -3.44
N LEU A 359 0.09 19.67 -2.59
CA LEU A 359 -0.97 19.52 -1.60
C LEU A 359 -2.33 19.22 -2.25
N LEU A 360 -2.69 19.99 -3.27
CA LEU A 360 -3.94 19.78 -4.01
C LEU A 360 -3.96 18.42 -4.71
N GLN A 361 -2.81 18.01 -5.30
CA GLN A 361 -2.66 16.71 -5.94
C GLN A 361 -2.82 15.56 -4.94
N ASN A 362 -2.10 15.62 -3.80
CA ASN A 362 -2.20 14.62 -2.75
C ASN A 362 -3.61 14.59 -2.14
N GLY A 363 -4.23 15.75 -1.95
CA GLY A 363 -5.61 15.87 -1.46
C GLY A 363 -6.63 15.22 -2.40
N SER A 364 -6.51 15.48 -3.70
CA SER A 364 -7.37 14.86 -4.72
C SER A 364 -7.18 13.33 -4.76
N ASN A 365 -5.94 12.84 -4.66
CA ASN A 365 -5.64 11.40 -4.60
C ASN A 365 -6.25 10.75 -3.34
N MET A 366 -6.26 11.43 -2.19
CA MET A 366 -6.95 10.95 -0.97
C MET A 366 -8.46 10.83 -1.19
N CYS A 367 -9.07 11.76 -1.90
CA CYS A 367 -10.49 11.68 -2.27
C CYS A 367 -10.76 10.51 -3.22
N ILE A 368 -9.87 10.23 -4.19
CA ILE A 368 -9.97 9.06 -5.08
C ILE A 368 -9.87 7.77 -4.26
N THR A 369 -8.90 7.67 -3.36
CA THR A 369 -8.70 6.49 -2.48
C THR A 369 -9.93 6.20 -1.63
N THR A 370 -10.53 7.25 -1.04
CA THR A 370 -11.77 7.13 -0.26
C THR A 370 -12.94 6.66 -1.13
N SER A 371 -13.04 7.19 -2.36
CA SER A 371 -14.06 6.78 -3.33
C SER A 371 -13.89 5.32 -3.76
N ASN A 372 -12.65 4.89 -3.99
CA ASN A 372 -12.30 3.51 -4.35
C ASN A 372 -12.66 2.52 -3.24
N THR A 373 -12.41 2.87 -1.98
CA THR A 373 -12.78 2.02 -0.83
C THR A 373 -14.29 1.81 -0.74
N SER A 374 -15.06 2.89 -0.95
CA SER A 374 -16.53 2.82 -0.98
C SER A 374 -17.03 2.00 -2.17
N TYR A 375 -16.42 2.17 -3.34
CA TYR A 375 -16.80 1.45 -4.55
C TYR A 375 -16.54 -0.06 -4.45
N MET A 376 -15.49 -0.49 -3.77
CA MET A 376 -15.24 -1.93 -3.53
C MET A 376 -16.39 -2.55 -2.71
N ALA A 377 -16.91 -1.85 -1.70
CA ALA A 377 -18.06 -2.31 -0.95
C ALA A 377 -19.31 -2.43 -1.85
N ASP A 378 -19.53 -1.42 -2.72
CA ASP A 378 -20.62 -1.44 -3.71
C ASP A 378 -20.50 -2.65 -4.68
N ALA A 379 -19.28 -3.00 -5.10
CA ALA A 379 -19.02 -4.14 -5.99
C ALA A 379 -19.27 -5.50 -5.29
N ILE A 380 -19.01 -5.59 -3.99
CA ILE A 380 -19.33 -6.77 -3.16
C ILE A 380 -20.85 -6.94 -3.03
N ASP A 381 -21.57 -5.86 -2.77
CA ASP A 381 -23.03 -5.89 -2.67
C ASP A 381 -23.68 -6.22 -4.03
N PHE A 382 -23.13 -5.71 -5.13
CA PHE A 382 -23.57 -6.10 -6.47
C PHE A 382 -23.38 -7.59 -6.73
N GLU A 383 -22.27 -8.19 -6.27
CA GLU A 383 -22.03 -9.62 -6.38
C GLU A 383 -23.06 -10.43 -5.59
N LEU A 384 -23.39 -9.98 -4.38
CA LEU A 384 -24.43 -10.59 -3.55
C LEU A 384 -25.80 -10.55 -4.27
N ASP A 385 -26.16 -9.42 -4.88
CA ASP A 385 -27.41 -9.31 -5.64
C ASP A 385 -27.40 -10.23 -6.88
N ARG A 386 -26.24 -10.30 -7.60
CA ARG A 386 -26.10 -11.12 -8.82
C ARG A 386 -26.15 -12.62 -8.54
N SER A 387 -25.30 -13.09 -7.63
CA SER A 387 -25.08 -14.53 -7.39
C SER A 387 -25.89 -15.11 -6.23
N GLY A 388 -26.46 -14.26 -5.38
CA GLY A 388 -27.08 -14.69 -4.12
C GLY A 388 -26.08 -15.15 -3.05
N ARG A 389 -24.77 -15.16 -3.36
CA ARG A 389 -23.69 -15.62 -2.47
C ARG A 389 -22.98 -14.43 -1.85
N TYR A 390 -22.88 -14.39 -0.52
CA TYR A 390 -22.09 -13.39 0.16
C TYR A 390 -20.62 -13.83 0.22
N ILE A 391 -19.83 -13.41 -0.76
CA ILE A 391 -18.43 -13.84 -0.95
C ILE A 391 -17.44 -12.65 -1.02
N PRO A 392 -17.43 -11.75 -0.01
CA PRO A 392 -16.60 -10.56 -0.04
C PRO A 392 -15.09 -10.87 -0.17
N ALA A 393 -14.63 -11.97 0.44
CA ALA A 393 -13.24 -12.41 0.34
C ALA A 393 -12.83 -12.81 -1.08
N VAL A 394 -13.75 -13.43 -1.85
CA VAL A 394 -13.49 -13.80 -3.26
C VAL A 394 -13.41 -12.54 -4.11
N VAL A 395 -14.34 -11.59 -3.95
CA VAL A 395 -14.38 -10.34 -4.73
C VAL A 395 -13.12 -9.48 -4.46
N SER A 396 -12.79 -9.25 -3.19
CA SER A 396 -11.60 -8.48 -2.82
C SER A 396 -10.30 -9.21 -3.14
N GLY A 397 -10.26 -10.54 -3.00
CA GLY A 397 -9.12 -11.37 -3.36
C GLY A 397 -8.86 -11.38 -4.87
N THR A 398 -9.92 -11.43 -5.69
CA THR A 398 -9.82 -11.31 -7.15
C THR A 398 -9.18 -9.99 -7.56
N TYR A 399 -9.63 -8.88 -6.96
CA TYR A 399 -9.01 -7.57 -7.18
C TYR A 399 -7.55 -7.58 -6.74
N SER A 400 -7.24 -8.05 -5.53
CA SER A 400 -5.89 -8.04 -4.98
C SER A 400 -4.90 -8.85 -5.83
N LEU A 401 -5.32 -9.99 -6.38
CA LEU A 401 -4.51 -10.80 -7.27
C LEU A 401 -4.14 -10.03 -8.54
N VAL A 402 -5.13 -9.44 -9.21
CA VAL A 402 -4.90 -8.68 -10.45
C VAL A 402 -4.09 -7.41 -10.19
N ASP A 403 -4.38 -6.70 -9.08
CA ASP A 403 -3.62 -5.52 -8.65
C ASP A 403 -2.13 -5.83 -8.43
N LYS A 404 -1.82 -6.91 -7.72
CA LYS A 404 -0.43 -7.36 -7.52
C LYS A 404 0.28 -7.69 -8.83
N LEU A 405 -0.41 -8.39 -9.75
CA LEU A 405 0.15 -8.72 -11.06
C LEU A 405 0.47 -7.47 -11.88
N ILE A 406 -0.46 -6.51 -11.96
CA ILE A 406 -0.28 -5.29 -12.74
C ILE A 406 0.78 -4.39 -12.10
N THR A 407 0.72 -4.17 -10.79
CA THR A 407 1.66 -3.27 -10.09
C THR A 407 3.08 -3.85 -10.01
N SER A 408 3.26 -5.16 -10.20
CA SER A 408 4.59 -5.78 -10.26
C SER A 408 5.45 -5.23 -11.40
N PHE A 409 4.83 -4.77 -12.50
CA PHE A 409 5.54 -4.18 -13.63
C PHE A 409 6.13 -2.78 -13.36
N ALA A 410 5.80 -2.16 -12.24
CA ALA A 410 6.28 -0.80 -11.92
C ALA A 410 7.81 -0.70 -11.90
N ALA A 411 8.50 -1.71 -11.36
CA ALA A 411 9.95 -1.73 -11.30
C ALA A 411 10.58 -1.84 -12.69
N VAL A 412 10.07 -2.72 -13.55
CA VAL A 412 10.55 -2.87 -14.94
C VAL A 412 10.33 -1.58 -15.74
N ILE A 413 9.17 -0.95 -15.58
CA ILE A 413 8.87 0.31 -16.28
C ILE A 413 9.87 1.40 -15.84
N ALA A 414 10.08 1.58 -14.53
CA ALA A 414 10.98 2.61 -14.02
C ALA A 414 12.44 2.36 -14.41
N THR A 415 12.94 1.14 -14.19
CA THR A 415 14.33 0.79 -14.51
C THR A 415 14.59 0.71 -16.02
N GLY A 416 13.63 0.19 -16.78
CA GLY A 416 13.71 0.15 -18.25
C GLY A 416 13.77 1.53 -18.87
N ALA A 417 12.94 2.46 -18.40
CA ALA A 417 12.96 3.85 -18.85
C ALA A 417 14.31 4.52 -18.58
N VAL A 418 14.88 4.29 -17.40
CA VAL A 418 16.18 4.84 -17.01
C VAL A 418 17.33 4.19 -17.81
N ALA A 419 17.23 2.89 -18.09
CA ALA A 419 18.21 2.22 -18.97
C ALA A 419 18.22 2.80 -20.39
N LEU A 420 17.07 3.21 -20.94
CA LEU A 420 16.97 3.91 -22.23
C LEU A 420 17.67 5.28 -22.24
N LEU A 421 17.85 5.91 -21.06
CA LEU A 421 18.61 7.16 -20.91
C LEU A 421 20.13 6.93 -20.83
N GLY A 422 20.60 5.69 -20.95
CA GLY A 422 22.01 5.33 -20.88
C GLY A 422 22.50 4.85 -19.52
N TYR A 423 21.65 4.83 -18.50
CA TYR A 423 21.97 4.26 -17.18
C TYR A 423 21.87 2.72 -17.22
N THR A 424 22.76 2.06 -17.96
CA THR A 424 22.72 0.60 -18.14
C THR A 424 23.45 -0.14 -17.02
N ALA A 425 24.58 0.38 -16.57
CA ALA A 425 25.45 -0.23 -15.57
C ALA A 425 25.31 0.40 -14.17
N THR A 426 24.91 1.66 -14.09
CA THR A 426 24.79 2.42 -12.85
C THR A 426 23.41 3.04 -12.74
N MET A 427 22.94 3.27 -11.50
CA MET A 427 21.69 3.97 -11.25
C MET A 427 21.92 5.49 -11.20
N PRO A 428 20.92 6.33 -11.57
CA PRO A 428 20.99 7.78 -11.45
C PRO A 428 21.33 8.21 -10.04
N GLN A 429 22.24 9.17 -9.90
CA GLN A 429 22.62 9.76 -8.62
C GLN A 429 22.05 11.18 -8.49
N PRO A 430 21.80 11.66 -7.24
CA PRO A 430 21.27 13.01 -7.04
C PRO A 430 22.15 14.13 -7.60
N THR A 431 23.43 13.85 -7.80
CA THR A 431 24.45 14.81 -8.28
C THR A 431 24.65 14.80 -9.81
N ASP A 432 23.95 13.90 -10.52
CA ASP A 432 24.07 13.80 -11.97
C ASP A 432 23.53 15.06 -12.67
N PRO A 433 24.07 15.42 -13.84
CA PRO A 433 23.61 16.60 -14.58
C PRO A 433 22.21 16.38 -15.17
N CYS A 434 21.36 17.41 -15.09
CA CYS A 434 20.04 17.39 -15.69
C CYS A 434 20.14 17.57 -17.21
N THR A 435 19.85 16.51 -17.97
CA THR A 435 19.74 16.59 -19.44
C THR A 435 18.27 16.72 -19.85
N PRO A 436 17.97 17.27 -21.07
CA PRO A 436 16.58 17.32 -21.55
C PRO A 436 15.91 15.94 -21.61
N ALA A 437 16.66 14.89 -21.93
CA ALA A 437 16.13 13.52 -21.97
C ALA A 437 15.73 13.03 -20.56
N ILE A 438 16.53 13.29 -19.53
CA ILE A 438 16.21 12.95 -18.14
C ILE A 438 14.99 13.73 -17.66
N PHE A 439 14.93 15.03 -17.97
CA PHE A 439 13.79 15.87 -17.63
C PHE A 439 12.48 15.34 -18.20
N TRP A 440 12.41 15.10 -19.51
CA TRP A 440 11.20 14.61 -20.16
C TRP A 440 10.82 13.21 -19.73
N MET A 441 11.78 12.32 -19.51
CA MET A 441 11.50 10.99 -18.98
C MET A 441 10.87 11.06 -17.58
N ALA A 442 11.38 11.92 -16.69
CA ALA A 442 10.79 12.14 -15.38
C ALA A 442 9.36 12.70 -15.48
N MET A 443 9.12 13.67 -16.39
CA MET A 443 7.78 14.22 -16.62
C MET A 443 6.80 13.13 -17.08
N VAL A 444 7.22 12.26 -18.00
CA VAL A 444 6.38 11.15 -18.50
C VAL A 444 6.11 10.15 -17.39
N LEU A 445 7.11 9.72 -16.64
CA LEU A 445 6.93 8.69 -15.61
C LEU A 445 6.21 9.19 -14.36
N LYS A 446 6.45 10.43 -13.94
CA LYS A 446 5.87 10.99 -12.71
C LYS A 446 4.48 11.56 -12.92
N PHE A 447 4.23 12.16 -14.08
CA PHE A 447 2.99 12.90 -14.38
C PHE A 447 2.23 12.32 -15.58
N GLY A 448 2.91 11.88 -16.63
CA GLY A 448 2.27 11.34 -17.83
C GLY A 448 1.59 9.99 -17.58
N LEU A 449 2.26 9.06 -16.93
CA LEU A 449 1.69 7.74 -16.59
C LEU A 449 0.41 7.85 -15.73
N PRO A 450 0.36 8.67 -14.66
CA PRO A 450 -0.89 8.90 -13.93
C PRO A 450 -2.02 9.43 -14.82
N ILE A 451 -1.74 10.35 -15.74
CA ILE A 451 -2.74 10.87 -16.68
C ILE A 451 -3.30 9.73 -17.55
N ILE A 452 -2.44 8.86 -18.08
CA ILE A 452 -2.87 7.68 -18.85
C ILE A 452 -3.75 6.75 -17.97
N GLY A 453 -3.33 6.46 -16.73
CA GLY A 453 -4.12 5.68 -15.78
C GLY A 453 -5.50 6.29 -15.51
N TRP A 454 -5.58 7.59 -15.35
CA TRP A 454 -6.84 8.30 -15.16
C TRP A 454 -7.72 8.34 -16.40
N ILE A 455 -7.16 8.40 -17.61
CA ILE A 455 -7.93 8.22 -18.85
C ILE A 455 -8.56 6.83 -18.89
N ILE A 456 -7.79 5.77 -18.54
CA ILE A 456 -8.32 4.41 -18.42
C ILE A 456 -9.44 4.36 -17.38
N THR A 457 -9.25 5.01 -16.23
CA THR A 457 -10.27 5.14 -15.18
C THR A 457 -11.57 5.76 -15.70
N LEU A 458 -11.48 6.87 -16.43
CA LEU A 458 -12.66 7.57 -16.97
C LEU A 458 -13.41 6.70 -18.00
N ILE A 459 -12.67 6.00 -18.87
CA ILE A 459 -13.23 5.06 -19.84
C ILE A 459 -13.92 3.89 -19.14
N ALA A 460 -13.24 3.27 -18.16
CA ALA A 460 -13.78 2.17 -17.38
C ALA A 460 -15.06 2.57 -16.62
N MET A 461 -15.03 3.72 -15.95
CA MET A 461 -16.19 4.22 -15.19
C MET A 461 -17.36 4.63 -16.11
N ARG A 462 -17.10 5.07 -17.34
CA ARG A 462 -18.17 5.32 -18.32
C ARG A 462 -18.93 4.02 -18.63
N SER A 463 -18.22 2.90 -18.76
CA SER A 463 -18.79 1.59 -19.07
C SER A 463 -19.42 0.89 -17.86
N CYS A 464 -19.20 1.41 -16.65
CA CYS A 464 -19.68 0.83 -15.41
C CYS A 464 -21.17 1.06 -15.20
N PRO A 465 -22.00 0.03 -14.95
CA PRO A 465 -23.43 0.17 -14.71
C PRO A 465 -23.79 0.74 -13.34
N LEU A 466 -22.85 0.72 -12.37
CA LEU A 466 -23.12 0.99 -10.97
C LEU A 466 -23.20 2.51 -10.71
N SER A 467 -24.37 3.09 -10.86
CA SER A 467 -24.68 4.46 -10.43
C SER A 467 -25.19 4.47 -8.97
N LYS A 468 -25.34 5.66 -8.38
CA LYS A 468 -25.95 5.79 -7.05
C LYS A 468 -27.39 5.27 -7.04
N GLU A 469 -28.14 5.57 -8.09
CA GLU A 469 -29.53 5.13 -8.27
C GLU A 469 -29.60 3.61 -8.37
N GLU A 470 -28.70 2.98 -9.16
CA GLU A 470 -28.63 1.53 -9.29
C GLU A 470 -28.24 0.87 -7.97
N MET A 471 -27.33 1.47 -7.19
CA MET A 471 -27.00 0.94 -5.84
C MET A 471 -28.20 0.93 -4.90
N VAL A 472 -29.09 1.92 -4.98
CA VAL A 472 -30.35 1.92 -4.21
C VAL A 472 -31.23 0.73 -4.65
N ASN A 473 -31.30 0.44 -5.95
CA ASN A 473 -32.05 -0.71 -6.47
C ASN A 473 -31.42 -2.04 -6.05
N VAL A 474 -30.09 -2.15 -6.10
CA VAL A 474 -29.34 -3.32 -5.60
C VAL A 474 -29.65 -3.57 -4.13
N GLN A 475 -29.60 -2.55 -3.28
CA GLN A 475 -29.91 -2.68 -1.85
C GLN A 475 -31.36 -3.08 -1.61
N LYS A 476 -32.33 -2.58 -2.39
CA LYS A 476 -33.74 -3.01 -2.31
C LYS A 476 -33.88 -4.49 -2.66
N ARG A 477 -33.29 -4.95 -3.78
CA ARG A 477 -33.34 -6.37 -4.17
C ARG A 477 -32.68 -7.28 -3.13
N ILE A 478 -31.57 -6.84 -2.53
CA ILE A 478 -30.92 -7.58 -1.43
C ILE A 478 -31.84 -7.66 -0.21
N ALA A 479 -32.51 -6.57 0.16
CA ALA A 479 -33.44 -6.55 1.29
C ALA A 479 -34.63 -7.47 1.05
N GLU A 480 -35.21 -7.48 -0.14
CA GLU A 480 -36.30 -8.36 -0.54
C GLU A 480 -35.88 -9.84 -0.47
N LYS A 481 -34.71 -10.20 -1.02
CA LYS A 481 -34.15 -11.56 -0.96
C LYS A 481 -33.93 -12.01 0.50
N LYS A 482 -33.42 -11.14 1.35
CA LYS A 482 -33.24 -11.43 2.79
C LYS A 482 -34.57 -11.63 3.51
N ALA A 483 -35.56 -10.79 3.23
CA ALA A 483 -36.89 -10.91 3.82
C ALA A 483 -37.59 -12.22 3.40
N ALA A 484 -37.47 -12.61 2.12
CA ALA A 484 -37.98 -13.89 1.62
C ALA A 484 -37.32 -15.08 2.33
N ALA A 485 -35.98 -15.09 2.40
CA ALA A 485 -35.23 -16.15 3.09
C ALA A 485 -35.58 -16.25 4.59
N GLN A 486 -35.77 -15.12 5.26
CA GLN A 486 -36.22 -15.11 6.65
C GLN A 486 -37.64 -15.69 6.80
N SER A 487 -38.55 -15.37 5.89
CA SER A 487 -39.92 -15.91 5.94
C SER A 487 -39.96 -17.43 5.70
N GLU A 488 -39.10 -17.97 4.84
CA GLU A 488 -38.94 -19.42 4.64
C GLU A 488 -38.36 -20.09 5.88
N PHE A 489 -37.31 -19.53 6.46
CA PHE A 489 -36.70 -20.05 7.69
C PHE A 489 -37.69 -20.12 8.86
N PHE A 490 -38.53 -19.11 9.05
CA PHE A 490 -39.59 -19.14 10.10
C PHE A 490 -40.69 -20.15 9.78
N LYS A 491 -41.03 -20.38 8.51
CA LYS A 491 -42.01 -21.43 8.14
C LYS A 491 -41.46 -22.82 8.39
N GLU A 492 -40.18 -23.10 8.12
CA GLU A 492 -39.52 -24.38 8.39
C GLU A 492 -39.38 -24.66 9.90
N GLN A 493 -39.24 -23.62 10.75
CA GLN A 493 -39.21 -23.80 12.20
C GLN A 493 -40.60 -24.05 12.83
N LEU A 494 -41.69 -23.76 12.12
CA LEU A 494 -43.06 -23.94 12.57
C LEU A 494 -43.68 -25.27 12.08
N GLN A 495 -42.99 -26.02 11.23
CA GLN A 495 -43.29 -27.39 10.85
C GLN A 495 -42.43 -28.39 11.65
#